data_379ca939dc942d68c1c3d916446b3894
#
_entry.id   379ca939dc942d68c1c3d916446b3894
#
_cell.length_a   1.000
_cell.length_b   1.000
_cell.length_c   1.000
_cell.angle_alpha   90.00
_cell.angle_beta   90.00
_cell.angle_gamma   90.00
#
_symmetry.space_group_name_H-M   'P 1'
#
loop_
_entity.id
_entity.type
_entity.pdbx_description
1 polymer ?
#
loop_
_entity_poly.entity_id
_entity_poly.type
_entity_poly.pdbx_seq_one_letter_code
_entity_poly.pdbx_strand_id
1 'polypeptide(L)'
;AGNIIGTVALMPTKNKLVFELTKMAVKPEYRNKGIGKKLLKKCINYSKSNNHSSIILYSNKKLNNAIHLYRNFGFKEIKMEKKSPYLRANIKMVWIND
;
A
#
# COMPACT_ATOMS: atom_id res chain seq x y z
N ALA A 1 -16.01 20.33 -8.73
CA ALA A 1 -15.65 18.92 -8.79
C ALA A 1 -14.20 18.79 -9.24
N GLY A 2 -13.38 18.29 -8.40
CA GLY A 2 -11.96 18.17 -8.69
C GLY A 2 -11.63 16.95 -9.54
N ASN A 3 -10.50 17.04 -10.20
CA ASN A 3 -9.93 15.89 -10.87
C ASN A 3 -9.36 14.94 -9.84
N ILE A 4 -9.50 13.64 -10.11
CA ILE A 4 -8.84 12.63 -9.28
C ILE A 4 -7.37 12.60 -9.68
N ILE A 5 -6.51 13.05 -8.76
CA ILE A 5 -5.07 13.10 -8.99
C ILE A 5 -4.43 11.77 -8.61
N GLY A 6 -4.92 11.18 -7.53
CA GLY A 6 -4.44 9.89 -7.05
C GLY A 6 -5.49 9.19 -6.22
N THR A 7 -5.35 7.89 -6.09
CA THR A 7 -6.28 7.06 -5.33
C THR A 7 -5.51 6.07 -4.45
N VAL A 8 -6.15 5.68 -3.35
CA VAL A 8 -5.68 4.61 -2.50
C VAL A 8 -6.88 4.09 -1.70
N ALA A 9 -6.87 2.82 -1.34
CA ALA A 9 -7.91 2.24 -0.50
C ALA A 9 -7.31 1.28 0.51
N LEU A 10 -7.89 1.22 1.70
CA LEU A 10 -7.60 0.21 2.71
C LEU A 10 -8.81 -0.71 2.77
N MET A 11 -8.62 -1.96 2.39
CA MET A 11 -9.67 -2.96 2.34
C MET A 11 -9.57 -3.89 3.54
N PRO A 12 -10.70 -4.24 4.16
CA PRO A 12 -10.67 -5.20 5.25
C PRO A 12 -10.23 -6.58 4.75
N THR A 13 -9.60 -7.34 5.64
CA THR A 13 -9.24 -8.73 5.38
C THR A 13 -10.03 -9.64 6.33
N LYS A 14 -9.76 -10.94 6.27
CA LYS A 14 -10.37 -11.89 7.21
C LYS A 14 -9.99 -11.60 8.66
N ASN A 15 -8.81 -11.02 8.87
CA ASN A 15 -8.38 -10.56 10.19
C ASN A 15 -8.82 -9.11 10.37
N LYS A 16 -9.65 -8.84 11.37
CA LYS A 16 -10.20 -7.49 11.61
C LYS A 16 -9.16 -6.41 11.86
N LEU A 17 -7.95 -6.79 12.28
CA LEU A 17 -6.88 -5.84 12.59
C LEU A 17 -5.89 -5.66 11.44
N VAL A 18 -6.02 -6.44 10.37
CA VAL A 18 -5.14 -6.38 9.21
C VAL A 18 -5.91 -5.83 8.02
N PHE A 19 -5.38 -4.77 7.42
CA PHE A 19 -5.99 -4.17 6.23
C PHE A 19 -5.05 -4.32 5.04
N GLU A 20 -5.63 -4.34 3.85
CA GLU A 20 -4.88 -4.44 2.61
C GLU A 20 -4.89 -3.11 1.89
N LEU A 21 -3.69 -2.60 1.56
CA LEU A 21 -3.53 -1.40 0.75
C LEU A 21 -3.75 -1.77 -0.71
N THR A 22 -4.73 -1.15 -1.33
CA THR A 22 -5.07 -1.41 -2.73
C THR A 22 -5.28 -0.12 -3.49
N LYS A 23 -5.40 -0.24 -4.81
CA LYS A 23 -5.77 0.87 -5.70
C LYS A 23 -4.86 2.10 -5.57
N MET A 24 -3.59 1.87 -5.21
CA MET A 24 -2.60 2.94 -5.14
C MET A 24 -2.24 3.35 -6.56
N ALA A 25 -2.68 4.52 -6.94
CA ALA A 25 -2.42 5.04 -8.27
C ALA A 25 -2.33 6.56 -8.25
N VAL A 26 -1.42 7.11 -9.06
CA VAL A 26 -1.29 8.55 -9.24
C VAL A 26 -1.27 8.81 -10.75
N LYS A 27 -2.05 9.80 -11.20
CA LYS A 27 -2.04 10.16 -12.62
C LYS A 27 -0.62 10.47 -13.09
N PRO A 28 -0.24 10.05 -14.32
CA PRO A 28 1.13 10.25 -14.79
C PRO A 28 1.62 11.70 -14.71
N GLU A 29 0.76 12.66 -15.03
CA GLU A 29 1.13 14.07 -15.03
C GLU A 29 1.35 14.62 -13.61
N TYR A 30 0.95 13.89 -12.59
CA TYR A 30 1.12 14.29 -11.18
C TYR A 30 2.15 13.45 -10.44
N ARG A 31 2.84 12.55 -11.14
CA ARG A 31 3.88 11.72 -10.52
C ARG A 31 5.10 12.57 -10.17
N ASN A 32 5.89 12.10 -9.22
CA ASN A 32 7.09 12.78 -8.73
C ASN A 32 6.81 14.11 -8.01
N LYS A 33 5.56 14.30 -7.55
CA LYS A 33 5.17 15.48 -6.77
C LYS A 33 4.82 15.14 -5.32
N GLY A 34 5.19 13.95 -4.88
CA GLY A 34 4.96 13.52 -3.49
C GLY A 34 3.54 13.11 -3.18
N ILE A 35 2.68 12.93 -4.18
CA ILE A 35 1.28 12.55 -3.96
C ILE A 35 1.16 11.14 -3.42
N GLY A 36 1.94 10.19 -3.96
CA GLY A 36 1.99 8.82 -3.44
C GLY A 36 2.42 8.78 -1.98
N LYS A 37 3.40 9.59 -1.61
CA LYS A 37 3.86 9.71 -0.23
C LYS A 37 2.74 10.22 0.69
N LYS A 38 2.00 11.23 0.26
CA LYS A 38 0.89 11.79 1.03
C LYS A 38 -0.23 10.78 1.23
N LEU A 39 -0.58 10.05 0.18
CA LEU A 39 -1.62 9.01 0.24
C LEU A 39 -1.20 7.89 1.19
N LEU A 40 0.03 7.42 1.07
CA LEU A 40 0.54 6.33 1.90
C LEU A 40 0.62 6.75 3.37
N LYS A 41 1.13 7.95 3.63
CA LYS A 41 1.21 8.49 4.98
C LYS A 41 -0.17 8.59 5.62
N LYS A 42 -1.17 9.02 4.84
CA LYS A 42 -2.56 9.11 5.31
C LYS A 42 -3.12 7.76 5.71
N CYS A 43 -2.84 6.72 4.92
CA CYS A 43 -3.26 5.35 5.25
C CYS A 43 -2.60 4.83 6.53
N ILE A 44 -1.32 5.07 6.68
CA ILE A 44 -0.57 4.66 7.87
C ILE A 44 -1.12 5.37 9.12
N ASN A 45 -1.33 6.68 9.03
CA ASN A 45 -1.89 7.45 10.14
C ASN A 45 -3.29 6.99 10.51
N TYR A 46 -4.12 6.68 9.52
CA TYR A 46 -5.45 6.15 9.74
C TYR A 46 -5.39 4.81 10.50
N SER A 47 -4.50 3.93 10.06
CA SER A 47 -4.33 2.62 10.71
C SER A 47 -3.81 2.76 12.14
N LYS A 48 -2.89 3.69 12.38
CA LYS A 48 -2.42 3.97 13.75
C LYS A 48 -3.56 4.47 14.63
N SER A 49 -4.37 5.40 14.13
CA SER A 49 -5.48 5.98 14.89
C SER A 49 -6.57 4.97 15.20
N ASN A 50 -6.73 3.95 14.36
CA ASN A 50 -7.75 2.92 14.52
C ASN A 50 -7.21 1.62 15.11
N ASN A 51 -5.96 1.64 15.58
CA ASN A 51 -5.32 0.49 16.23
C ASN A 51 -5.27 -0.76 15.36
N HIS A 52 -5.10 -0.59 14.03
CA HIS A 52 -4.85 -1.71 13.14
C HIS A 52 -3.48 -2.31 13.45
N SER A 53 -3.36 -3.62 13.42
CA SER A 53 -2.10 -4.28 13.72
C SER A 53 -1.10 -4.20 12.56
N SER A 54 -1.59 -4.24 11.35
CA SER A 54 -0.72 -4.19 10.18
C SER A 54 -1.49 -3.82 8.90
N ILE A 55 -0.70 -3.42 7.91
CA ILE A 55 -1.20 -3.19 6.54
C ILE A 55 -0.39 -4.10 5.62
N ILE A 56 -1.07 -4.91 4.82
CA ILE A 56 -0.42 -5.73 3.79
C ILE A 56 -0.67 -5.12 2.42
N LEU A 57 0.23 -5.43 1.48
CA LEU A 57 0.03 -5.07 0.08
C LEU A 57 0.64 -6.13 -0.82
N TYR A 58 0.13 -6.19 -2.03
CA TYR A 58 0.65 -7.03 -3.11
C TYR A 58 1.08 -6.11 -4.24
N SER A 59 2.22 -6.36 -4.83
CA SER A 59 2.76 -5.52 -5.89
C SER A 59 3.61 -6.34 -6.85
N ASN A 60 4.28 -5.65 -7.76
CA ASN A 60 5.17 -6.27 -8.73
C ASN A 60 6.55 -5.66 -8.58
N LYS A 61 7.58 -6.51 -8.55
CA LYS A 61 8.97 -6.09 -8.39
C LYS A 61 9.46 -5.17 -9.50
N LYS A 62 8.79 -5.19 -10.66
CA LYS A 62 9.10 -4.27 -11.76
C LYS A 62 8.75 -2.82 -11.42
N LEU A 63 7.86 -2.59 -10.45
CA LEU A 63 7.47 -1.25 -10.04
C LEU A 63 8.46 -0.72 -9.00
N ASN A 64 9.70 -0.49 -9.43
CA ASN A 64 10.80 -0.13 -8.55
C ASN A 64 10.51 1.08 -7.69
N ASN A 65 9.93 2.13 -8.27
CA ASN A 65 9.62 3.36 -7.53
C ASN A 65 8.58 3.13 -6.44
N ALA A 66 7.56 2.31 -6.74
CA ALA A 66 6.53 1.99 -5.76
C ALA A 66 7.10 1.15 -4.62
N ILE A 67 7.90 0.13 -4.93
CA ILE A 67 8.53 -0.72 -3.92
C ILE A 67 9.46 0.11 -3.02
N HIS A 68 10.24 1.00 -3.62
CA HIS A 68 11.13 1.89 -2.87
C HIS A 68 10.33 2.79 -1.91
N LEU A 69 9.22 3.34 -2.39
CA LEU A 69 8.33 4.16 -1.58
C LEU A 69 7.78 3.38 -0.38
N TYR A 70 7.31 2.16 -0.61
CA TYR A 70 6.78 1.33 0.48
C TYR A 70 7.87 1.03 1.52
N ARG A 71 9.08 0.69 1.08
CA ARG A 71 10.20 0.43 2.00
C ARG A 71 10.53 1.66 2.83
N ASN A 72 10.50 2.84 2.23
CA ASN A 72 10.77 4.09 2.95
C ASN A 72 9.75 4.37 4.06
N PHE A 73 8.55 3.87 3.93
CA PHE A 73 7.50 4.02 4.95
C PHE A 73 7.43 2.84 5.93
N GLY A 74 8.40 1.94 5.87
CA GLY A 74 8.50 0.86 6.84
C GLY A 74 7.87 -0.46 6.41
N PHE A 75 7.41 -0.58 5.18
CA PHE A 75 6.94 -1.86 4.66
C PHE A 75 8.12 -2.79 4.40
N LYS A 76 7.97 -4.05 4.75
CA LYS A 76 8.98 -5.09 4.54
C LYS A 76 8.39 -6.21 3.70
N GLU A 77 9.23 -6.81 2.88
CA GLU A 77 8.82 -7.96 2.09
C GLU A 77 8.60 -9.17 3.00
N ILE A 78 7.49 -9.88 2.78
CA ILE A 78 7.19 -11.14 3.46
C ILE A 78 6.85 -12.20 2.43
N LYS A 79 6.83 -13.45 2.88
CA LYS A 79 6.52 -14.58 2.02
C LYS A 79 5.10 -14.48 1.50
N MET A 80 4.94 -14.67 0.18
CA MET A 80 3.64 -14.69 -0.46
C MET A 80 3.01 -16.08 -0.35
N GLU A 81 1.68 -16.12 -0.30
CA GLU A 81 0.94 -17.38 -0.36
C GLU A 81 1.27 -18.12 -1.67
N LYS A 82 1.12 -19.45 -1.67
CA LYS A 82 1.36 -20.27 -2.87
C LYS A 82 0.52 -19.82 -4.04
N LYS A 83 -0.74 -19.44 -3.77
CA LYS A 83 -1.61 -18.83 -4.77
C LYS A 83 -1.79 -17.38 -4.41
N SER A 84 -1.12 -16.51 -5.15
CA SER A 84 -1.33 -15.08 -5.00
C SER A 84 -2.78 -14.73 -5.36
N PRO A 85 -3.44 -13.87 -4.59
CA PRO A 85 -4.79 -13.40 -4.95
C PRO A 85 -4.79 -12.55 -6.22
N TYR A 86 -3.62 -12.12 -6.68
CA TYR A 86 -3.47 -11.26 -7.87
C TYR A 86 -2.50 -11.88 -8.84
N LEU A 87 -2.94 -12.04 -10.08
CA LEU A 87 -2.16 -12.71 -11.12
C LEU A 87 -0.79 -12.06 -11.37
N ARG A 88 -0.72 -10.73 -11.32
CA ARG A 88 0.51 -9.99 -11.62
C ARG A 88 1.36 -9.66 -10.39
N ALA A 89 0.91 -10.04 -9.22
CA ALA A 89 1.68 -9.77 -8.01
C ALA A 89 2.78 -10.81 -7.84
N ASN A 90 3.99 -10.35 -7.57
CA ASN A 90 5.11 -11.24 -7.25
C ASN A 90 5.88 -10.79 -6.01
N ILE A 91 5.34 -9.83 -5.28
CA ILE A 91 5.88 -9.41 -3.99
C ILE A 91 4.72 -9.09 -3.05
N LYS A 92 4.84 -9.51 -1.81
CA LYS A 92 3.93 -9.16 -0.73
C LYS A 92 4.72 -8.41 0.33
N MET A 93 4.16 -7.32 0.84
CA MET A 93 4.83 -6.50 1.85
C MET A 93 3.89 -6.23 3.02
N VAL A 94 4.48 -5.95 4.18
CA VAL A 94 3.72 -5.64 5.40
C VAL A 94 4.33 -4.46 6.13
N TRP A 95 3.45 -3.60 6.62
CA TRP A 95 3.77 -2.55 7.59
C TRP A 95 3.17 -2.99 8.93
N ILE A 96 3.96 -2.98 9.98
CA ILE A 96 3.53 -3.41 11.32
C ILE A 96 3.40 -2.19 12.22
N ASN A 97 2.27 -2.09 12.88
CA ASN A 97 2.00 -1.01 13.84
C ASN A 97 2.59 -1.41 15.18
N ASP A 98 3.67 -0.77 15.54
CA ASP A 98 4.33 -1.02 16.84
C ASP A 98 3.69 -0.23 17.98
#